data_7d8bd0021463c2781f1376fccd1bbd0a
#
_entry.id   7d8bd0021463c2781f1376fccd1bbd0a
#
_cell.length_a   1.000
_cell.length_b   1.000
_cell.length_c   1.000
_cell.angle_alpha   90.00
_cell.angle_beta   90.00
_cell.angle_gamma   90.00
#
_symmetry.space_group_name_H-M   'P 1'
#
loop_
_entity.id
_entity.type
_entity.pdbx_description
1 polymer ?
#
loop_
_entity_poly.entity_id
_entity_poly.type
_entity_poly.pdbx_seq_one_letter_code
_entity_poly.pdbx_strand_id
1 'polypeptide(L)'
;VQIRYINDFGDGTSGYADYGSGIVVTTASGQPLPVTTQSNSTATDAFGRLRTSSPLTLFDSSHRYKDNGLWTTSSGTGATTSFDANAGLVTLNTTTTSGSEIIRETTKCFSYQPGKSLLVMSTFVMNAAKTNLRQRVGYYGASNGIFFEQDGTTISFVERSFVTGSVVETKVAQASWNIDPMNGSGPSGYTLDLTKAQILWTDIEWLGLGTVRIGFIINGEFVHCHSFHHANLITSTYITTASLPLRYEITNTGITASSSTLKQICSTVLSEGGYELRGLQQAIGTTITAPYSMATAGTFYPIISIRLKTTALDAIIILTAISLLGISSTNYLWRVVASPTTTGGTWVSAGTNSSVEYNLTGTATTGGRVLAQGYFASTNQTSAPIDILKEALFKFQLERDGLTSAPYELSIVMTAAAGTSSVHASMDWEEISR
;
A
#
# COMPACT_ATOMS: atom_id res chain seq x y z
N VAL A 1 22.50 -8.19 -17.07
CA VAL A 1 23.07 -8.34 -18.43
C VAL A 1 24.59 -8.31 -18.27
N GLN A 2 25.25 -9.46 -18.47
CA GLN A 2 26.72 -9.48 -18.54
C GLN A 2 27.14 -8.89 -19.88
N ILE A 3 27.77 -7.72 -19.85
CA ILE A 3 28.41 -7.14 -21.01
C ILE A 3 29.84 -7.65 -21.01
N ARG A 4 30.20 -8.52 -21.96
CA ARG A 4 31.56 -8.98 -22.14
C ARG A 4 32.23 -8.14 -23.23
N TYR A 5 33.39 -7.61 -22.95
CA TYR A 5 34.25 -6.93 -23.92
C TYR A 5 35.37 -7.85 -24.38
N ILE A 6 35.65 -7.82 -25.67
CA ILE A 6 36.91 -8.33 -26.22
C ILE A 6 37.86 -7.14 -26.34
N ASN A 7 38.85 -7.08 -25.50
CA ASN A 7 39.97 -6.16 -25.72
C ASN A 7 40.91 -6.78 -26.77
N ASP A 8 41.04 -6.09 -27.87
CA ASP A 8 42.11 -6.38 -28.84
C ASP A 8 43.38 -5.62 -28.38
N PHE A 9 44.35 -6.34 -27.87
CA PHE A 9 45.62 -5.75 -27.40
C PHE A 9 46.61 -5.44 -28.52
N GLY A 10 46.19 -5.57 -29.80
CA GLY A 10 47.03 -5.27 -30.93
C GLY A 10 48.16 -6.29 -31.20
N ASP A 11 48.24 -7.34 -30.42
CA ASP A 11 49.18 -8.45 -30.52
C ASP A 11 48.54 -9.76 -31.01
N GLY A 12 47.26 -9.71 -31.39
CA GLY A 12 46.45 -10.86 -31.81
C GLY A 12 45.89 -11.69 -30.67
N THR A 13 46.01 -11.22 -29.41
CA THR A 13 45.37 -11.85 -28.24
C THR A 13 44.09 -11.12 -27.83
N SER A 14 43.01 -11.85 -27.56
CA SER A 14 41.78 -11.30 -27.02
C SER A 14 41.56 -11.80 -25.60
N GLY A 15 41.27 -10.88 -24.67
CA GLY A 15 40.97 -11.18 -23.27
C GLY A 15 39.59 -10.66 -22.85
N TYR A 16 38.99 -11.34 -21.89
CA TYR A 16 37.76 -10.86 -21.25
C TYR A 16 38.14 -10.18 -19.94
N ALA A 17 37.66 -8.95 -19.74
CA ALA A 17 37.74 -8.29 -18.44
C ALA A 17 36.37 -8.25 -17.81
N ASP A 18 36.27 -8.69 -16.55
CA ASP A 18 35.06 -8.56 -15.72
C ASP A 18 35.19 -7.27 -14.92
N TYR A 19 34.34 -6.30 -15.20
CA TYR A 19 34.28 -5.03 -14.45
C TYR A 19 33.04 -4.99 -13.56
N GLY A 20 33.25 -4.81 -12.27
CA GLY A 20 32.17 -4.51 -11.31
C GLY A 20 31.44 -3.19 -11.60
N SER A 21 30.29 -3.03 -11.02
CA SER A 21 29.29 -1.96 -11.16
C SER A 21 29.86 -0.58 -11.52
N GLY A 22 29.47 -0.05 -12.69
CA GLY A 22 29.77 1.33 -13.11
C GLY A 22 30.61 1.45 -14.40
N ILE A 23 30.22 0.78 -15.47
CA ILE A 23 30.93 0.87 -16.74
C ILE A 23 30.55 2.14 -17.49
N VAL A 24 31.48 3.08 -17.60
CA VAL A 24 31.46 4.10 -18.67
C VAL A 24 32.10 3.48 -19.88
N VAL A 25 31.31 3.04 -20.84
CA VAL A 25 31.83 2.46 -22.08
C VAL A 25 32.03 3.57 -23.10
N THR A 26 33.29 3.93 -23.36
CA THR A 26 33.66 4.80 -24.47
C THR A 26 34.44 4.00 -25.51
N THR A 27 34.22 4.30 -26.79
CA THR A 27 35.12 3.82 -27.83
C THR A 27 36.52 4.47 -27.67
N ALA A 28 37.55 3.85 -28.17
CA ALA A 28 38.91 4.41 -28.18
C ALA A 28 39.00 5.82 -28.83
N SER A 29 37.99 6.20 -29.60
CA SER A 29 37.86 7.52 -30.24
C SER A 29 36.94 8.49 -29.48
N GLY A 30 36.44 8.13 -28.27
CA GLY A 30 35.53 8.96 -27.48
C GLY A 30 34.09 9.08 -28.04
N GLN A 31 33.77 8.29 -29.07
CA GLN A 31 32.40 8.28 -29.62
C GLN A 31 31.48 7.44 -28.74
N PRO A 32 30.19 7.82 -28.59
CA PRO A 32 29.21 6.98 -27.91
C PRO A 32 29.09 5.62 -28.58
N LEU A 33 29.15 4.54 -27.79
CA LEU A 33 28.82 3.21 -28.32
C LEU A 33 27.36 3.15 -28.72
N PRO A 34 27.04 2.70 -29.94
CA PRO A 34 25.64 2.45 -30.30
C PRO A 34 25.14 1.29 -29.45
N VAL A 35 24.26 1.58 -28.50
CA VAL A 35 23.50 0.54 -27.77
C VAL A 35 22.40 0.05 -28.70
N THR A 36 22.63 -1.06 -29.36
CA THR A 36 21.59 -1.73 -30.13
C THR A 36 20.82 -2.67 -29.17
N THR A 37 19.59 -2.33 -28.84
CA THR A 37 18.69 -3.27 -28.18
C THR A 37 18.30 -4.34 -29.21
N GLN A 38 18.51 -5.61 -28.91
CA GLN A 38 18.07 -6.68 -29.81
C GLN A 38 16.56 -6.60 -29.97
N SER A 39 16.06 -6.71 -31.19
CA SER A 39 14.62 -6.62 -31.51
C SER A 39 13.75 -7.67 -30.80
N ASN A 40 14.35 -8.69 -30.21
CA ASN A 40 13.69 -9.75 -29.44
C ASN A 40 13.77 -9.50 -27.92
N SER A 41 14.25 -8.34 -27.46
CA SER A 41 14.31 -8.02 -26.04
C SER A 41 12.91 -7.69 -25.50
N THR A 42 12.54 -8.32 -24.39
CA THR A 42 11.32 -7.97 -23.64
C THR A 42 11.36 -6.56 -23.06
N ALA A 43 12.54 -5.91 -23.07
CA ALA A 43 12.70 -4.51 -22.66
C ALA A 43 12.22 -3.52 -23.74
N THR A 44 11.90 -3.98 -24.96
CA THR A 44 11.37 -3.15 -26.04
C THR A 44 9.97 -3.58 -26.44
N ASP A 45 9.19 -2.63 -26.97
CA ASP A 45 7.88 -2.91 -27.58
C ASP A 45 8.02 -3.42 -29.04
N ALA A 46 6.89 -3.70 -29.69
CA ALA A 46 6.88 -4.19 -31.09
C ALA A 46 7.43 -3.18 -32.11
N PHE A 47 7.59 -1.92 -31.75
CA PHE A 47 8.20 -0.87 -32.57
C PHE A 47 9.67 -0.62 -32.21
N GLY A 48 10.26 -1.45 -31.33
CA GLY A 48 11.65 -1.30 -30.89
C GLY A 48 11.90 -0.17 -29.87
N ARG A 49 10.84 0.43 -29.29
CA ARG A 49 10.96 1.46 -28.26
C ARG A 49 11.18 0.85 -26.89
N LEU A 50 12.04 1.43 -26.06
CA LEU A 50 12.24 0.97 -24.67
C LEU A 50 10.92 1.06 -23.88
N ARG A 51 10.61 -0.01 -23.17
CA ARG A 51 9.52 -0.03 -22.19
C ARG A 51 10.02 0.64 -20.92
N THR A 52 9.48 1.83 -20.65
CA THR A 52 9.79 2.59 -19.44
C THR A 52 8.51 2.74 -18.62
N SER A 53 8.65 2.83 -17.31
CA SER A 53 7.54 3.11 -16.41
C SER A 53 7.88 4.29 -15.49
N SER A 54 6.85 4.96 -14.99
CA SER A 54 6.97 6.05 -14.02
C SER A 54 6.41 5.56 -12.69
N PRO A 55 7.25 5.41 -11.64
CA PRO A 55 6.78 4.95 -10.34
C PRO A 55 5.81 5.94 -9.71
N LEU A 56 4.78 5.42 -9.03
CA LEU A 56 3.85 6.17 -8.20
C LEU A 56 3.97 5.72 -6.75
N THR A 57 4.30 6.64 -5.86
CA THR A 57 4.31 6.37 -4.42
C THR A 57 2.87 6.25 -3.91
N LEU A 58 2.47 5.06 -3.49
CA LEU A 58 1.17 4.80 -2.87
C LEU A 58 1.19 5.13 -1.39
N PHE A 59 2.33 4.97 -0.76
CA PHE A 59 2.53 5.18 0.66
C PHE A 59 3.98 5.49 0.97
N ASP A 60 4.18 6.45 1.85
CA ASP A 60 5.43 6.70 2.53
C ASP A 60 5.16 7.02 4.00
N SER A 61 5.98 6.49 4.88
CA SER A 61 5.88 6.73 6.31
C SER A 61 7.26 6.80 6.93
N SER A 62 7.55 7.96 7.51
CA SER A 62 8.68 8.13 8.41
C SER A 62 8.18 8.64 9.75
N HIS A 63 8.84 8.26 10.84
CA HIS A 63 8.48 8.68 12.20
C HIS A 63 9.34 9.84 12.68
N ARG A 64 9.76 10.73 11.77
CA ARG A 64 10.75 11.77 12.02
C ARG A 64 10.38 12.73 13.15
N TYR A 65 9.11 13.10 13.26
CA TYR A 65 8.65 14.10 14.23
C TYR A 65 7.68 13.54 15.26
N LYS A 66 6.94 12.50 14.91
CA LYS A 66 5.97 11.83 15.78
C LYS A 66 5.49 10.53 15.12
N ASP A 67 4.79 9.70 15.89
CA ASP A 67 3.93 8.67 15.31
C ASP A 67 2.87 9.34 14.43
N ASN A 68 2.91 9.09 13.13
CA ASN A 68 2.23 9.87 12.10
C ASN A 68 0.74 9.54 11.93
N GLY A 69 0.19 8.60 12.74
CA GLY A 69 -1.22 8.21 12.67
C GLY A 69 -1.61 7.40 11.42
N LEU A 70 -0.65 6.97 10.60
CA LEU A 70 -0.89 6.12 9.42
C LEU A 70 -0.88 4.63 9.75
N TRP A 71 -0.74 4.30 11.04
CA TRP A 71 -0.61 2.95 11.55
C TRP A 71 -1.63 2.68 12.64
N THR A 72 -2.24 1.50 12.61
CA THR A 72 -3.07 0.95 13.67
C THR A 72 -2.25 -0.07 14.46
N THR A 73 -2.45 -0.12 15.76
CA THR A 73 -1.74 -1.04 16.64
C THR A 73 -2.73 -1.88 17.44
N SER A 74 -2.59 -3.20 17.36
CA SER A 74 -3.23 -4.15 18.28
C SER A 74 -2.19 -4.65 19.28
N SER A 75 -2.53 -4.64 20.56
CA SER A 75 -1.64 -5.04 21.63
C SER A 75 -2.28 -6.14 22.48
N GLY A 76 -1.57 -7.27 22.64
CA GLY A 76 -1.94 -8.34 23.55
C GLY A 76 -1.11 -8.31 24.84
N THR A 77 -1.58 -8.95 25.86
CA THR A 77 -0.97 -9.27 27.17
C THR A 77 0.24 -8.41 27.60
N GLY A 78 -0.02 -7.19 28.07
CA GLY A 78 1.00 -6.29 28.64
C GLY A 78 2.01 -5.71 27.64
N ALA A 79 1.85 -5.97 26.36
CA ALA A 79 2.69 -5.40 25.32
C ALA A 79 2.34 -3.92 25.07
N THR A 80 3.33 -3.11 24.70
CA THR A 80 3.18 -1.66 24.50
C THR A 80 3.97 -1.17 23.32
N THR A 81 3.60 0.00 22.78
CA THR A 81 4.41 0.73 21.80
C THR A 81 4.91 2.04 22.40
N SER A 82 6.07 2.49 21.97
CA SER A 82 6.62 3.80 22.33
C SER A 82 7.24 4.47 21.12
N PHE A 83 7.01 5.78 21.00
CA PHE A 83 7.63 6.63 19.99
C PHE A 83 8.90 7.26 20.53
N ASP A 84 10.02 7.13 19.82
CA ASP A 84 11.28 7.82 20.12
C ASP A 84 11.46 9.00 19.15
N ALA A 85 11.26 10.21 19.65
CA ALA A 85 11.35 11.43 18.85
C ALA A 85 12.79 11.75 18.40
N ASN A 86 13.80 11.31 19.16
CA ASN A 86 15.20 11.57 18.83
C ASN A 86 15.69 10.62 17.73
N ALA A 87 15.30 9.36 17.81
CA ALA A 87 15.66 8.35 16.81
C ALA A 87 14.69 8.33 15.62
N GLY A 88 13.51 8.94 15.72
CA GLY A 88 12.49 8.96 14.67
C GLY A 88 11.94 7.56 14.37
N LEU A 89 11.61 6.79 15.41
CA LEU A 89 11.15 5.42 15.26
C LEU A 89 10.07 5.05 16.29
N VAL A 90 9.34 3.98 16.00
CA VAL A 90 8.39 3.36 16.94
C VAL A 90 8.96 2.02 17.40
N THR A 91 9.01 1.82 18.71
CA THR A 91 9.42 0.56 19.33
C THR A 91 8.18 -0.22 19.76
N LEU A 92 8.08 -1.46 19.29
CA LEU A 92 7.11 -2.45 19.71
C LEU A 92 7.73 -3.26 20.83
N ASN A 93 7.14 -3.26 22.04
CA ASN A 93 7.70 -3.88 23.24
C ASN A 93 6.82 -5.04 23.67
N THR A 94 7.40 -6.22 23.86
CA THR A 94 6.75 -7.37 24.52
C THR A 94 7.35 -7.61 25.89
N THR A 95 6.52 -8.12 26.81
CA THR A 95 6.95 -8.60 28.14
C THR A 95 7.61 -9.98 28.00
N THR A 96 7.80 -10.69 29.13
CA THR A 96 8.26 -12.09 29.10
C THR A 96 7.10 -13.09 28.99
N THR A 97 5.85 -12.63 29.10
CA THR A 97 4.66 -13.48 29.20
C THR A 97 4.32 -14.09 27.83
N SER A 98 3.89 -15.35 27.83
CA SER A 98 3.31 -16.00 26.65
C SER A 98 2.09 -15.24 26.15
N GLY A 99 1.96 -15.05 24.83
CA GLY A 99 0.88 -14.28 24.22
C GLY A 99 1.06 -12.76 24.31
N SER A 100 2.20 -12.26 24.85
CA SER A 100 2.54 -10.84 24.71
C SER A 100 2.85 -10.55 23.26
N GLU A 101 2.06 -9.67 22.64
CA GLU A 101 2.07 -9.45 21.18
C GLU A 101 1.79 -7.99 20.82
N ILE A 102 2.48 -7.49 19.81
CA ILE A 102 2.12 -6.28 19.08
C ILE A 102 1.98 -6.62 17.60
N ILE A 103 0.84 -6.28 17.03
CA ILE A 103 0.63 -6.16 15.59
C ILE A 103 0.48 -4.69 15.27
N ARG A 104 1.41 -4.15 14.49
CA ARG A 104 1.35 -2.77 14.01
C ARG A 104 1.26 -2.80 12.49
N GLU A 105 0.15 -2.28 11.98
CA GLU A 105 -0.24 -2.40 10.59
C GLU A 105 -0.66 -1.05 10.04
N THR A 106 -0.47 -0.81 8.75
CA THR A 106 -0.99 0.41 8.12
C THR A 106 -2.51 0.48 8.25
N THR A 107 -3.04 1.70 8.47
CA THR A 107 -4.49 1.92 8.59
C THR A 107 -5.25 1.52 7.34
N LYS A 108 -4.55 1.34 6.23
CA LYS A 108 -5.11 1.00 4.91
C LYS A 108 -4.36 -0.13 4.22
N CYS A 109 -5.05 -0.83 3.34
CA CYS A 109 -4.46 -1.74 2.37
C CYS A 109 -4.10 -0.98 1.10
N PHE A 110 -3.01 -1.38 0.44
CA PHE A 110 -2.58 -0.75 -0.80
C PHE A 110 -3.12 -1.53 -1.97
N SER A 111 -3.84 -0.85 -2.86
CA SER A 111 -4.47 -1.49 -4.00
C SER A 111 -3.44 -1.90 -5.05
N TYR A 112 -3.57 -3.10 -5.57
CA TYR A 112 -2.78 -3.63 -6.67
C TYR A 112 -3.55 -3.49 -7.99
N GLN A 113 -2.92 -2.92 -9.00
CA GLN A 113 -3.47 -2.91 -10.36
C GLN A 113 -2.76 -3.96 -11.23
N PRO A 114 -3.49 -4.92 -11.82
CA PRO A 114 -2.91 -5.94 -12.69
C PRO A 114 -2.06 -5.37 -13.82
N GLY A 115 -0.90 -5.99 -14.08
CA GLY A 115 0.07 -5.52 -15.06
C GLY A 115 1.06 -4.48 -14.56
N LYS A 116 1.01 -4.13 -13.28
CA LYS A 116 2.01 -3.32 -12.56
C LYS A 116 2.72 -4.20 -11.55
N SER A 117 3.92 -3.80 -11.11
CA SER A 117 4.57 -4.40 -9.94
C SER A 117 4.49 -3.45 -8.75
N LEU A 118 4.54 -4.00 -7.55
CA LEU A 118 4.65 -3.24 -6.31
C LEU A 118 6.04 -3.46 -5.72
N LEU A 119 6.80 -2.37 -5.55
CA LEU A 119 8.02 -2.37 -4.77
C LEU A 119 7.70 -1.88 -3.35
N VAL A 120 7.94 -2.74 -2.38
CA VAL A 120 7.70 -2.51 -0.96
C VAL A 120 9.02 -2.47 -0.22
N MET A 121 9.25 -1.44 0.58
CA MET A 121 10.44 -1.36 1.41
C MET A 121 10.05 -1.06 2.86
N SER A 122 10.71 -1.76 3.79
CA SER A 122 10.50 -1.63 5.23
C SER A 122 11.82 -1.61 5.97
N THR A 123 12.01 -0.64 6.87
CA THR A 123 13.20 -0.53 7.68
C THR A 123 12.91 -0.85 9.15
N PHE A 124 13.77 -1.66 9.75
CA PHE A 124 13.56 -2.18 11.10
C PHE A 124 14.85 -2.59 11.80
N VAL A 125 14.76 -2.82 13.11
CA VAL A 125 15.76 -3.53 13.91
C VAL A 125 15.02 -4.59 14.72
N MET A 126 15.41 -5.85 14.58
CA MET A 126 14.85 -6.95 15.37
C MET A 126 15.60 -7.12 16.70
N ASN A 127 14.90 -7.68 17.68
CA ASN A 127 15.56 -8.19 18.87
C ASN A 127 16.45 -9.37 18.49
N ALA A 128 17.54 -9.57 19.23
CA ALA A 128 18.33 -10.79 19.10
C ALA A 128 17.45 -12.04 19.24
N ALA A 129 17.78 -13.07 18.48
CA ALA A 129 17.07 -14.34 18.47
C ALA A 129 16.97 -14.94 19.88
N LYS A 130 15.79 -15.42 20.26
CA LYS A 130 15.58 -16.15 21.51
C LYS A 130 14.42 -17.13 21.38
N THR A 131 14.43 -18.18 22.15
CA THR A 131 13.36 -19.17 22.18
C THR A 131 12.02 -18.51 22.50
N ASN A 132 10.96 -18.94 21.81
CA ASN A 132 9.59 -18.45 21.93
C ASN A 132 9.37 -16.99 21.51
N LEU A 133 10.32 -16.36 20.84
CA LEU A 133 10.16 -15.04 20.26
C LEU A 133 10.00 -15.16 18.75
N ARG A 134 8.90 -14.60 18.20
CA ARG A 134 8.65 -14.49 16.78
C ARG A 134 8.54 -13.03 16.38
N GLN A 135 9.24 -12.63 15.32
CA GLN A 135 9.24 -11.28 14.75
C GLN A 135 9.00 -11.35 13.27
N ARG A 136 8.13 -10.49 12.73
CA ARG A 136 7.71 -10.48 11.34
C ARG A 136 7.66 -9.07 10.80
N VAL A 137 8.11 -8.86 9.57
CA VAL A 137 8.05 -7.58 8.86
C VAL A 137 7.77 -7.85 7.39
N GLY A 138 6.82 -7.13 6.79
CA GLY A 138 6.58 -7.25 5.35
C GLY A 138 5.23 -6.71 4.89
N TYR A 139 4.82 -7.19 3.73
CA TYR A 139 3.59 -6.83 3.03
C TYR A 139 2.59 -7.98 3.17
N TYR A 140 1.82 -7.95 4.26
CA TYR A 140 0.91 -9.06 4.57
C TYR A 140 -0.21 -8.64 5.53
N GLY A 141 -1.35 -9.30 5.38
CA GLY A 141 -2.47 -9.22 6.30
C GLY A 141 -2.67 -10.51 7.09
N ALA A 142 -3.85 -10.69 7.65
CA ALA A 142 -4.18 -11.88 8.42
C ALA A 142 -4.16 -13.17 7.57
N SER A 143 -4.56 -13.08 6.29
CA SER A 143 -4.81 -14.26 5.45
C SER A 143 -3.81 -14.44 4.30
N ASN A 144 -3.24 -13.36 3.77
CA ASN A 144 -2.35 -13.39 2.61
C ASN A 144 -1.14 -12.49 2.84
N GLY A 145 -0.06 -12.76 2.13
CA GLY A 145 1.06 -11.84 2.01
C GLY A 145 2.44 -12.47 1.97
N ILE A 146 3.43 -11.58 1.86
CA ILE A 146 4.84 -11.92 1.78
C ILE A 146 5.58 -11.17 2.88
N PHE A 147 6.36 -11.87 3.68
CA PHE A 147 7.08 -11.26 4.79
C PHE A 147 8.35 -12.00 5.16
N PHE A 148 9.19 -11.31 5.89
CA PHE A 148 10.36 -11.84 6.55
C PHE A 148 10.01 -12.21 8.00
N GLU A 149 10.43 -13.38 8.44
CA GLU A 149 10.18 -13.91 9.79
C GLU A 149 11.47 -14.34 10.46
N GLN A 150 11.61 -13.99 11.74
CA GLN A 150 12.50 -14.65 12.68
C GLN A 150 11.64 -15.36 13.72
N ASP A 151 11.72 -16.68 13.80
CA ASP A 151 11.02 -17.51 14.79
C ASP A 151 12.07 -18.32 15.59
N GLY A 152 12.24 -17.94 16.84
CA GLY A 152 13.37 -18.41 17.62
C GLY A 152 14.70 -18.03 16.96
N THR A 153 15.50 -19.03 16.59
CA THR A 153 16.78 -18.86 15.86
C THR A 153 16.65 -19.02 14.34
N THR A 154 15.49 -19.41 13.85
CA THR A 154 15.27 -19.64 12.44
C THR A 154 14.79 -18.36 11.79
N ILE A 155 15.40 -18.00 10.67
CA ILE A 155 14.95 -16.90 9.82
C ILE A 155 14.47 -17.43 8.48
N SER A 156 13.36 -16.88 7.98
CA SER A 156 12.70 -17.37 6.77
C SER A 156 12.06 -16.22 5.99
N PHE A 157 11.98 -16.37 4.67
CA PHE A 157 10.96 -15.69 3.88
C PHE A 157 9.70 -16.53 3.86
N VAL A 158 8.56 -15.90 3.98
CA VAL A 158 7.27 -16.56 4.13
C VAL A 158 6.28 -16.03 3.11
N GLU A 159 5.66 -16.95 2.39
CA GLU A 159 4.46 -16.71 1.60
C GLU A 159 3.26 -17.26 2.36
N ARG A 160 2.32 -16.37 2.72
CA ARG A 160 1.05 -16.71 3.36
C ARG A 160 -0.08 -16.64 2.34
N SER A 161 -0.87 -17.70 2.24
CA SER A 161 -1.94 -17.84 1.27
C SER A 161 -3.24 -18.30 1.91
N PHE A 162 -4.38 -17.81 1.40
CA PHE A 162 -5.72 -18.24 1.78
C PHE A 162 -6.46 -18.94 0.63
N VAL A 163 -5.78 -19.32 -0.42
CA VAL A 163 -6.36 -19.91 -1.65
C VAL A 163 -7.12 -21.20 -1.36
N THR A 164 -6.74 -21.94 -0.33
CA THR A 164 -7.43 -23.17 0.08
C THR A 164 -8.64 -22.95 1.00
N GLY A 165 -8.97 -21.67 1.32
CA GLY A 165 -9.99 -21.33 2.32
C GLY A 165 -9.47 -21.41 3.77
N SER A 166 -8.20 -21.70 3.96
CA SER A 166 -7.49 -21.68 5.25
C SER A 166 -6.12 -21.03 5.06
N VAL A 167 -5.58 -20.43 6.12
CA VAL A 167 -4.23 -19.83 6.08
C VAL A 167 -3.18 -20.93 5.97
N VAL A 168 -2.39 -20.87 4.92
CA VAL A 168 -1.23 -21.74 4.69
C VAL A 168 0.02 -20.86 4.59
N GLU A 169 1.10 -21.23 5.28
CA GLU A 169 2.40 -20.53 5.22
C GLU A 169 3.45 -21.44 4.58
N THR A 170 3.98 -21.01 3.45
CA THR A 170 5.17 -21.61 2.83
C THR A 170 6.39 -20.85 3.34
N LYS A 171 7.18 -21.51 4.20
CA LYS A 171 8.38 -20.92 4.83
C LYS A 171 9.65 -21.43 4.15
N VAL A 172 10.49 -20.53 3.68
CA VAL A 172 11.79 -20.84 3.09
C VAL A 172 12.87 -20.32 4.03
N ALA A 173 13.50 -21.24 4.75
CA ALA A 173 14.59 -20.92 5.69
C ALA A 173 15.80 -20.35 4.96
N GLN A 174 16.61 -19.52 5.63
CA GLN A 174 17.77 -18.82 5.08
C GLN A 174 18.70 -19.73 4.27
N ALA A 175 18.98 -20.91 4.78
CA ALA A 175 19.85 -21.88 4.09
C ALA A 175 19.31 -22.39 2.75
N SER A 176 18.01 -22.19 2.49
CA SER A 176 17.29 -22.59 1.28
C SER A 176 16.92 -21.41 0.38
N TRP A 177 17.39 -20.20 0.69
CA TRP A 177 17.19 -19.06 -0.22
C TRP A 177 17.93 -19.33 -1.53
N ASN A 178 17.23 -19.17 -2.64
CA ASN A 178 17.67 -19.71 -3.93
C ASN A 178 18.64 -18.81 -4.70
N ILE A 179 18.95 -17.60 -4.19
CA ILE A 179 19.85 -16.64 -4.86
C ILE A 179 21.01 -16.27 -3.95
N ASP A 180 20.74 -15.68 -2.78
CA ASP A 180 21.78 -15.32 -1.82
C ASP A 180 21.30 -15.60 -0.40
N PRO A 181 21.89 -16.58 0.32
CA PRO A 181 21.51 -16.89 1.70
C PRO A 181 21.97 -15.83 2.71
N MET A 182 22.78 -14.84 2.33
CA MET A 182 23.34 -13.81 3.21
C MET A 182 23.92 -14.38 4.53
N ASN A 183 24.66 -15.47 4.42
CA ASN A 183 25.35 -16.14 5.53
C ASN A 183 26.89 -16.06 5.41
N GLY A 184 27.38 -15.15 4.56
CA GLY A 184 28.78 -14.97 4.25
C GLY A 184 29.32 -15.86 3.11
N SER A 185 28.54 -16.87 2.67
CA SER A 185 28.94 -17.78 1.58
C SER A 185 28.18 -17.55 0.27
N GLY A 186 27.19 -16.65 0.26
CA GLY A 186 26.43 -16.29 -0.92
C GLY A 186 27.19 -15.34 -1.85
N PRO A 187 26.61 -15.04 -3.03
CA PRO A 187 27.26 -14.18 -4.05
C PRO A 187 27.64 -12.78 -3.56
N SER A 188 26.86 -12.19 -2.63
CA SER A 188 27.18 -10.87 -2.07
C SER A 188 28.31 -10.88 -1.04
N GLY A 189 28.58 -12.04 -0.43
CA GLY A 189 29.52 -12.17 0.68
C GLY A 189 29.04 -11.56 2.00
N TYR A 190 27.82 -10.98 2.05
CA TYR A 190 27.28 -10.41 3.29
C TYR A 190 26.77 -11.47 4.25
N THR A 191 26.87 -11.16 5.56
CA THR A 191 26.24 -11.92 6.63
C THR A 191 25.17 -11.05 7.28
N LEU A 192 23.92 -11.53 7.30
CA LEU A 192 22.77 -10.80 7.84
C LEU A 192 22.81 -10.78 9.38
N ASP A 193 22.83 -9.58 9.96
CA ASP A 193 22.71 -9.34 11.40
C ASP A 193 21.43 -8.56 11.71
N LEU A 194 20.40 -9.23 12.16
CA LEU A 194 19.08 -8.65 12.45
C LEU A 194 19.06 -7.73 13.67
N THR A 195 20.11 -7.75 14.50
CA THR A 195 20.25 -6.81 15.63
C THR A 195 20.70 -5.43 15.18
N LYS A 196 21.06 -5.28 13.91
CA LYS A 196 21.35 -4.03 13.22
C LYS A 196 20.15 -3.57 12.39
N ALA A 197 20.15 -2.30 12.00
CA ALA A 197 19.13 -1.76 11.12
C ALA A 197 19.20 -2.43 9.75
N GLN A 198 18.05 -2.90 9.28
CA GLN A 198 17.89 -3.55 7.98
C GLN A 198 16.90 -2.79 7.11
N ILE A 199 17.10 -2.84 5.79
CA ILE A 199 16.13 -2.42 4.79
C ILE A 199 15.71 -3.68 4.04
N LEU A 200 14.51 -4.18 4.33
CA LEU A 200 13.88 -5.25 3.55
C LEU A 200 13.23 -4.66 2.33
N TRP A 201 13.42 -5.25 1.17
CA TRP A 201 12.66 -4.96 -0.04
C TRP A 201 11.93 -6.20 -0.53
N THR A 202 10.74 -5.99 -1.07
CA THR A 202 9.92 -7.02 -1.71
C THR A 202 9.34 -6.43 -2.98
N ASP A 203 9.51 -7.12 -4.09
CA ASP A 203 8.96 -6.76 -5.39
C ASP A 203 7.94 -7.83 -5.78
N ILE A 204 6.71 -7.38 -5.98
CA ILE A 204 5.55 -8.26 -6.16
C ILE A 204 4.96 -8.03 -7.54
N GLU A 205 5.08 -9.03 -8.39
CA GLU A 205 4.37 -9.17 -9.64
C GLU A 205 3.24 -10.16 -9.42
N TRP A 206 2.01 -9.68 -9.19
CA TRP A 206 0.95 -10.63 -8.83
C TRP A 206 0.36 -11.35 -10.05
N LEU A 207 -0.51 -10.73 -10.85
CA LEU A 207 -1.28 -11.38 -11.93
C LEU A 207 -1.79 -12.80 -11.57
N GLY A 208 -1.88 -13.11 -10.27
CA GLY A 208 -2.22 -14.42 -9.72
C GLY A 208 -1.09 -15.46 -9.71
N LEU A 209 -0.12 -15.37 -10.62
CA LEU A 209 0.93 -16.37 -10.88
C LEU A 209 2.34 -15.76 -10.98
N GLY A 210 2.48 -14.47 -10.81
CA GLY A 210 3.74 -13.77 -10.99
C GLY A 210 4.80 -14.14 -9.95
N THR A 211 6.02 -13.73 -10.21
CA THR A 211 7.16 -13.95 -9.33
C THR A 211 7.20 -12.92 -8.21
N VAL A 212 7.55 -13.34 -7.01
CA VAL A 212 7.92 -12.45 -5.92
C VAL A 212 9.41 -12.49 -5.70
N ARG A 213 10.07 -11.32 -5.73
CA ARG A 213 11.48 -11.17 -5.41
C ARG A 213 11.62 -10.50 -4.05
N ILE A 214 12.53 -10.98 -3.21
CA ILE A 214 12.70 -10.47 -1.86
C ILE A 214 14.18 -10.49 -1.45
N GLY A 215 14.59 -9.50 -0.66
CA GLY A 215 15.95 -9.38 -0.17
C GLY A 215 16.17 -8.14 0.68
N PHE A 216 17.43 -7.75 0.79
CA PHE A 216 17.84 -6.61 1.62
C PHE A 216 18.60 -5.57 0.80
N ILE A 217 18.62 -4.33 1.28
CA ILE A 217 19.46 -3.27 0.71
C ILE A 217 20.62 -3.04 1.65
N ILE A 218 21.83 -3.31 1.18
CA ILE A 218 23.09 -3.14 1.92
C ILE A 218 24.01 -2.21 1.12
N ASN A 219 24.52 -1.18 1.77
CA ASN A 219 25.41 -0.18 1.14
C ASN A 219 24.85 0.47 -0.14
N GLY A 220 23.51 0.58 -0.25
CA GLY A 220 22.84 1.14 -1.43
C GLY A 220 22.60 0.13 -2.56
N GLU A 221 22.98 -1.13 -2.39
CA GLU A 221 22.79 -2.21 -3.37
C GLU A 221 21.65 -3.13 -2.98
N PHE A 222 20.81 -3.50 -3.95
CA PHE A 222 19.75 -4.48 -3.78
C PHE A 222 20.35 -5.89 -3.77
N VAL A 223 20.49 -6.50 -2.60
CA VAL A 223 20.88 -7.90 -2.47
C VAL A 223 19.64 -8.76 -2.63
N HIS A 224 19.52 -9.42 -3.76
CA HIS A 224 18.42 -10.34 -4.05
C HIS A 224 18.69 -11.68 -3.38
N CYS A 225 17.85 -12.04 -2.41
CA CYS A 225 18.07 -13.24 -1.60
C CYS A 225 17.27 -14.44 -2.09
N HIS A 226 15.99 -14.21 -2.45
CA HIS A 226 15.09 -15.32 -2.80
C HIS A 226 14.02 -14.86 -3.81
N SER A 227 13.60 -15.80 -4.65
CA SER A 227 12.41 -15.67 -5.51
C SER A 227 11.43 -16.80 -5.25
N PHE A 228 10.16 -16.43 -5.04
CA PHE A 228 9.05 -17.36 -5.15
C PHE A 228 8.56 -17.36 -6.60
N HIS A 229 8.51 -18.52 -7.23
CA HIS A 229 8.07 -18.72 -8.62
C HIS A 229 6.77 -19.54 -8.63
N HIS A 230 5.81 -19.12 -9.45
CA HIS A 230 4.48 -19.72 -9.47
C HIS A 230 4.03 -20.13 -10.86
N ALA A 231 4.32 -19.32 -11.89
CA ALA A 231 3.93 -19.62 -13.26
C ALA A 231 4.50 -20.97 -13.74
N ASN A 232 3.66 -21.79 -14.34
CA ASN A 232 3.96 -23.18 -14.77
C ASN A 232 4.27 -24.16 -13.61
N LEU A 233 4.00 -23.77 -12.35
CA LEU A 233 4.23 -24.61 -11.16
C LEU A 233 2.95 -24.91 -10.38
N ILE A 234 2.01 -23.95 -10.33
CA ILE A 234 0.76 -24.07 -9.58
C ILE A 234 -0.45 -24.02 -10.51
N THR A 235 -1.61 -24.48 -10.03
CA THR A 235 -2.87 -24.55 -10.80
C THR A 235 -3.91 -23.51 -10.38
N SER A 236 -3.57 -22.63 -9.44
CA SER A 236 -4.41 -21.55 -8.92
C SER A 236 -3.56 -20.31 -8.68
N THR A 237 -4.14 -19.23 -8.16
CA THR A 237 -3.35 -18.08 -7.68
C THR A 237 -2.50 -18.46 -6.46
N TYR A 238 -1.33 -17.82 -6.27
CA TYR A 238 -0.50 -18.09 -5.08
C TYR A 238 -1.04 -17.41 -3.81
N ILE A 239 -1.66 -16.23 -3.94
CA ILE A 239 -2.42 -15.54 -2.88
C ILE A 239 -3.75 -15.08 -3.45
N THR A 240 -4.79 -14.96 -2.61
CA THR A 240 -6.13 -14.57 -3.07
C THR A 240 -6.23 -13.09 -3.43
N THR A 241 -5.40 -12.25 -2.86
CA THR A 241 -5.32 -10.80 -3.14
C THR A 241 -3.90 -10.30 -2.95
N ALA A 242 -3.50 -9.34 -3.79
CA ALA A 242 -2.28 -8.56 -3.63
C ALA A 242 -2.53 -7.17 -3.03
N SER A 243 -3.78 -6.85 -2.68
CA SER A 243 -4.14 -5.61 -1.99
C SER A 243 -4.00 -5.83 -0.49
N LEU A 244 -2.82 -5.51 0.06
CA LEU A 244 -2.40 -5.87 1.41
C LEU A 244 -1.88 -4.65 2.18
N PRO A 245 -1.85 -4.71 3.52
CA PRO A 245 -1.19 -3.72 4.35
C PRO A 245 0.31 -4.00 4.50
N LEU A 246 1.05 -3.01 4.99
CA LEU A 246 2.35 -3.22 5.63
C LEU A 246 2.14 -3.60 7.08
N ARG A 247 2.91 -4.58 7.58
CA ARG A 247 2.80 -5.06 8.94
C ARG A 247 4.16 -5.31 9.57
N TYR A 248 4.25 -4.94 10.85
CA TYR A 248 5.30 -5.29 11.80
C TYR A 248 4.65 -6.05 12.95
N GLU A 249 5.19 -7.20 13.30
CA GLU A 249 4.62 -8.06 14.33
C GLU A 249 5.74 -8.60 15.21
N ILE A 250 5.53 -8.56 16.53
CA ILE A 250 6.37 -9.21 17.52
C ILE A 250 5.50 -9.96 18.49
N THR A 251 5.75 -11.25 18.68
CA THR A 251 4.90 -12.16 19.47
C THR A 251 5.75 -13.10 20.31
N ASN A 252 5.40 -13.24 21.58
CA ASN A 252 5.89 -14.33 22.42
C ASN A 252 4.99 -15.56 22.25
N THR A 253 5.45 -16.58 21.53
CA THR A 253 4.74 -17.85 21.33
C THR A 253 4.75 -18.73 22.57
N GLY A 254 5.58 -18.40 23.54
CA GLY A 254 5.69 -18.99 24.88
C GLY A 254 6.38 -17.99 25.81
N ILE A 255 6.72 -18.40 27.01
CA ILE A 255 7.48 -17.56 27.96
C ILE A 255 8.89 -17.34 27.41
N THR A 256 9.35 -16.07 27.39
CA THR A 256 10.68 -15.67 26.96
C THR A 256 11.59 -15.34 28.15
N ALA A 257 12.90 -15.49 27.97
CA ALA A 257 13.88 -15.24 29.05
C ALA A 257 13.96 -13.76 29.48
N SER A 258 13.58 -12.83 28.59
CA SER A 258 13.55 -11.39 28.87
C SER A 258 12.58 -10.71 27.90
N SER A 259 12.16 -9.48 28.21
CA SER A 259 11.40 -8.63 27.29
C SER A 259 12.11 -8.45 25.95
N SER A 260 11.36 -8.13 24.91
CA SER A 260 11.87 -8.00 23.54
C SER A 260 11.35 -6.77 22.87
N THR A 261 12.09 -6.27 21.88
CA THR A 261 11.71 -5.09 21.12
C THR A 261 11.91 -5.31 19.63
N LEU A 262 10.94 -4.85 18.82
CA LEU A 262 11.06 -4.68 17.38
C LEU A 262 10.94 -3.18 17.09
N LYS A 263 11.93 -2.61 16.41
CA LYS A 263 11.91 -1.18 16.07
C LYS A 263 11.46 -1.00 14.62
N GLN A 264 10.45 -0.17 14.43
CA GLN A 264 9.96 0.28 13.12
C GLN A 264 10.51 1.67 12.83
N ILE A 265 11.12 1.87 11.64
CA ILE A 265 11.73 3.15 11.27
C ILE A 265 10.96 3.81 10.13
N CYS A 266 11.10 3.32 8.90
CA CYS A 266 10.43 3.85 7.70
C CYS A 266 9.81 2.73 6.88
N SER A 267 8.83 3.10 6.06
CA SER A 267 8.23 2.16 5.10
C SER A 267 7.71 2.90 3.88
N THR A 268 7.77 2.26 2.72
CA THR A 268 7.18 2.79 1.48
C THR A 268 6.60 1.69 0.64
N VAL A 269 5.56 2.03 -0.12
CA VAL A 269 4.95 1.19 -1.17
C VAL A 269 4.89 2.00 -2.45
N LEU A 270 5.46 1.47 -3.51
CA LEU A 270 5.54 2.08 -4.82
C LEU A 270 4.84 1.17 -5.84
N SER A 271 3.95 1.74 -6.66
CA SER A 271 3.47 1.06 -7.87
C SER A 271 4.41 1.42 -9.02
N GLU A 272 5.07 0.44 -9.58
CA GLU A 272 5.95 0.63 -10.72
C GLU A 272 5.11 0.65 -12.01
N GLY A 273 4.86 1.85 -12.52
CA GLY A 273 4.00 2.09 -13.68
C GLY A 273 2.74 2.89 -13.38
N GLY A 274 2.56 3.35 -12.13
CA GLY A 274 1.45 4.21 -11.72
C GLY A 274 0.09 3.52 -11.78
N TYR A 275 -0.99 4.32 -11.73
CA TYR A 275 -2.35 3.88 -12.00
C TYR A 275 -2.88 4.49 -13.30
N GLU A 276 -3.67 3.72 -14.04
CA GLU A 276 -4.42 4.22 -15.19
C GLU A 276 -5.91 4.24 -14.87
N LEU A 277 -6.52 5.41 -15.08
CA LEU A 277 -7.97 5.58 -14.96
C LEU A 277 -8.63 5.06 -16.25
N ARG A 278 -9.03 3.79 -16.25
CA ARG A 278 -9.76 3.12 -17.34
C ARG A 278 -10.79 2.16 -16.77
N GLY A 279 -11.54 2.65 -15.79
CA GLY A 279 -12.54 1.87 -15.08
C GLY A 279 -13.95 2.13 -15.60
N LEU A 280 -14.92 1.62 -14.85
CA LEU A 280 -16.32 1.89 -15.05
C LEU A 280 -16.70 3.17 -14.31
N GLN A 281 -17.22 4.17 -15.04
CA GLN A 281 -17.78 5.38 -14.44
C GLN A 281 -19.12 5.07 -13.79
N GLN A 282 -19.30 5.56 -12.57
CA GLN A 282 -20.54 5.48 -11.81
C GLN A 282 -20.87 6.86 -11.22
N ALA A 283 -22.14 7.10 -10.96
CA ALA A 283 -22.62 8.33 -10.35
C ALA A 283 -23.82 8.05 -9.47
N ILE A 284 -23.95 8.82 -8.40
CA ILE A 284 -25.13 8.83 -7.55
C ILE A 284 -25.48 10.27 -7.13
N GLY A 285 -26.74 10.57 -7.00
CA GLY A 285 -27.18 11.88 -6.52
C GLY A 285 -28.49 11.80 -5.78
N THR A 286 -28.80 12.86 -5.05
CA THR A 286 -30.12 13.03 -4.42
C THR A 286 -31.18 13.17 -5.52
N THR A 287 -32.36 12.60 -5.28
CA THR A 287 -33.46 12.69 -6.25
C THR A 287 -33.95 14.13 -6.38
N ILE A 288 -34.20 14.61 -7.62
CA ILE A 288 -34.59 16.00 -7.86
C ILE A 288 -35.86 16.44 -7.13
N THR A 289 -36.74 15.49 -6.84
CA THR A 289 -37.99 15.74 -6.08
C THR A 289 -37.84 15.54 -4.57
N ALA A 290 -36.67 15.03 -4.10
CA ALA A 290 -36.41 14.74 -2.71
C ALA A 290 -35.01 15.24 -2.31
N PRO A 291 -34.81 16.56 -2.15
CA PRO A 291 -33.57 17.12 -1.68
C PRO A 291 -33.26 16.66 -0.24
N TYR A 292 -31.98 16.62 0.11
CA TYR A 292 -31.62 16.36 1.50
C TYR A 292 -31.95 17.58 2.38
N SER A 293 -32.65 17.37 3.49
CA SER A 293 -33.04 18.43 4.43
C SER A 293 -32.12 18.46 5.65
N MET A 294 -31.50 19.59 5.92
CA MET A 294 -30.66 19.88 7.08
C MET A 294 -31.48 20.66 8.11
N ALA A 295 -31.85 20.00 9.19
CA ALA A 295 -32.81 20.57 10.17
C ALA A 295 -32.23 21.72 11.02
N THR A 296 -30.94 21.65 11.35
CA THR A 296 -30.30 22.56 12.33
C THR A 296 -29.15 23.33 11.70
N ALA A 297 -29.14 24.64 11.86
CA ALA A 297 -28.05 25.50 11.44
C ALA A 297 -26.73 25.12 12.13
N GLY A 298 -25.64 25.15 11.40
CA GLY A 298 -24.29 24.85 11.92
C GLY A 298 -24.00 23.36 12.17
N THR A 299 -25.02 22.48 12.10
CA THR A 299 -24.83 21.02 12.23
C THR A 299 -24.42 20.41 10.90
N PHE A 300 -23.40 19.54 10.90
CA PHE A 300 -22.96 18.83 9.72
C PHE A 300 -23.77 17.54 9.50
N TYR A 301 -24.24 17.38 8.26
CA TYR A 301 -25.04 16.23 7.83
C TYR A 301 -24.34 15.50 6.69
N PRO A 302 -24.32 14.14 6.67
CA PRO A 302 -23.80 13.36 5.54
C PRO A 302 -24.82 13.34 4.41
N ILE A 303 -24.60 14.15 3.38
CA ILE A 303 -25.55 14.27 2.26
C ILE A 303 -25.47 13.04 1.35
N ILE A 304 -24.24 12.60 1.06
CA ILE A 304 -23.92 11.37 0.32
C ILE A 304 -22.76 10.70 1.03
N SER A 305 -22.88 9.45 1.34
CA SER A 305 -21.77 8.61 1.79
C SER A 305 -21.64 7.40 0.89
N ILE A 306 -20.42 7.03 0.54
CA ILE A 306 -20.08 5.82 -0.23
C ILE A 306 -19.07 4.98 0.53
N ARG A 307 -19.09 3.66 0.31
CA ARG A 307 -18.06 2.71 0.79
C ARG A 307 -18.01 1.48 -0.10
N LEU A 308 -16.95 0.71 0.01
CA LEU A 308 -16.85 -0.59 -0.67
C LEU A 308 -17.91 -1.56 -0.13
N LYS A 309 -18.46 -2.39 -1.00
CA LYS A 309 -19.22 -3.57 -0.57
C LYS A 309 -18.30 -4.55 0.16
N THR A 310 -18.81 -5.24 1.16
CA THR A 310 -18.03 -6.26 1.90
C THR A 310 -17.57 -7.41 1.01
N THR A 311 -18.20 -7.61 -0.14
CA THR A 311 -17.85 -8.61 -1.16
C THR A 311 -16.82 -8.12 -2.19
N ALA A 312 -16.42 -6.85 -2.13
CA ALA A 312 -15.54 -6.21 -3.13
C ALA A 312 -14.50 -5.28 -2.47
N LEU A 313 -13.90 -5.74 -1.38
CA LEU A 313 -13.00 -4.93 -0.53
C LEU A 313 -11.65 -4.59 -1.17
N ASP A 314 -11.28 -5.26 -2.26
CA ASP A 314 -10.03 -5.02 -2.99
C ASP A 314 -10.24 -4.18 -4.26
N ALA A 315 -11.45 -3.67 -4.48
CA ALA A 315 -11.76 -2.79 -5.60
C ALA A 315 -11.06 -1.43 -5.46
N ILE A 316 -10.62 -0.86 -6.57
CA ILE A 316 -10.00 0.46 -6.63
C ILE A 316 -11.05 1.46 -7.10
N ILE A 317 -11.47 2.33 -6.19
CA ILE A 317 -12.51 3.35 -6.42
C ILE A 317 -11.90 4.73 -6.21
N ILE A 318 -12.00 5.59 -7.23
CA ILE A 318 -11.48 6.95 -7.19
C ILE A 318 -12.62 7.92 -7.45
N LEU A 319 -12.82 8.88 -6.55
CA LEU A 319 -13.78 9.97 -6.72
C LEU A 319 -13.30 10.88 -7.84
N THR A 320 -14.18 11.14 -8.83
CA THR A 320 -13.84 11.94 -10.01
C THR A 320 -14.51 13.30 -10.02
N ALA A 321 -15.73 13.42 -9.50
CA ALA A 321 -16.43 14.70 -9.44
C ALA A 321 -17.46 14.74 -8.30
N ILE A 322 -17.80 15.96 -7.88
CA ILE A 322 -18.95 16.27 -7.03
C ILE A 322 -19.72 17.46 -7.62
N SER A 323 -21.03 17.47 -7.43
CA SER A 323 -21.86 18.63 -7.76
C SER A 323 -22.79 18.94 -6.58
N LEU A 324 -22.96 20.23 -6.28
CA LEU A 324 -23.74 20.70 -5.14
C LEU A 324 -24.67 21.83 -5.57
N LEU A 325 -25.93 21.76 -5.11
CA LEU A 325 -26.96 22.78 -5.39
C LEU A 325 -27.75 23.10 -4.12
N GLY A 326 -27.59 24.29 -3.59
CA GLY A 326 -28.41 24.79 -2.49
C GLY A 326 -29.79 25.25 -3.01
N ILE A 327 -30.85 24.83 -2.34
CA ILE A 327 -32.22 25.18 -2.70
C ILE A 327 -32.73 26.32 -1.80
N SER A 328 -32.40 26.28 -0.52
CA SER A 328 -32.80 27.30 0.43
C SER A 328 -31.91 28.54 0.36
N SER A 329 -32.48 29.75 0.47
CA SER A 329 -31.74 31.03 0.39
C SER A 329 -30.86 31.24 1.62
N THR A 330 -29.70 30.59 1.62
CA THR A 330 -28.72 30.67 2.72
C THR A 330 -27.29 30.36 2.20
N ASN A 331 -26.31 30.49 3.08
CA ASN A 331 -24.93 30.09 2.83
C ASN A 331 -24.70 28.66 3.30
N TYR A 332 -23.88 27.95 2.54
CA TYR A 332 -23.54 26.55 2.80
C TYR A 332 -22.02 26.41 2.93
N LEU A 333 -21.62 25.50 3.83
CA LEU A 333 -20.27 24.97 3.92
C LEU A 333 -20.32 23.48 3.59
N TRP A 334 -19.54 23.04 2.62
CA TRP A 334 -19.40 21.63 2.28
C TRP A 334 -18.01 21.10 2.60
N ARG A 335 -17.92 19.81 2.84
CA ARG A 335 -16.68 19.06 3.05
C ARG A 335 -16.75 17.72 2.35
N VAL A 336 -15.61 17.28 1.82
CA VAL A 336 -15.36 15.88 1.50
C VAL A 336 -14.56 15.29 2.66
N VAL A 337 -15.09 14.27 3.29
CA VAL A 337 -14.52 13.66 4.50
C VAL A 337 -14.19 12.21 4.23
N ALA A 338 -12.92 11.83 4.46
CA ALA A 338 -12.44 10.46 4.38
C ALA A 338 -12.57 9.78 5.74
N SER A 339 -13.01 8.52 5.72
CA SER A 339 -13.17 7.65 6.90
C SER A 339 -13.99 8.27 8.03
N PRO A 340 -15.13 8.97 7.74
CA PRO A 340 -16.10 9.28 8.78
C PRO A 340 -16.89 8.02 9.13
N THR A 341 -17.67 8.09 10.18
CA THR A 341 -18.74 7.13 10.47
C THR A 341 -20.08 7.81 10.23
N THR A 342 -20.83 7.33 9.24
CA THR A 342 -22.21 7.79 8.96
C THR A 342 -23.19 7.00 9.80
N THR A 343 -24.03 7.70 10.56
CA THR A 343 -25.06 7.10 11.38
C THR A 343 -26.44 7.34 10.75
N GLY A 344 -27.32 6.36 10.88
CA GLY A 344 -28.68 6.39 10.32
C GLY A 344 -28.71 6.12 8.82
N GLY A 345 -29.92 6.10 8.27
CA GLY A 345 -30.17 5.79 6.88
C GLY A 345 -29.92 4.32 6.50
N THR A 346 -29.89 4.07 5.20
CA THR A 346 -29.74 2.72 4.64
C THR A 346 -28.64 2.72 3.58
N TRP A 347 -27.76 1.72 3.63
CA TRP A 347 -26.77 1.46 2.60
C TRP A 347 -27.39 0.66 1.46
N VAL A 348 -27.26 1.15 0.24
CA VAL A 348 -27.86 0.59 -0.97
C VAL A 348 -26.76 0.37 -2.02
N SER A 349 -26.82 -0.75 -2.72
CA SER A 349 -25.89 -1.03 -3.83
C SER A 349 -25.99 0.03 -4.93
N ALA A 350 -24.85 0.56 -5.39
CA ALA A 350 -24.82 1.51 -6.49
C ALA A 350 -25.18 0.89 -7.86
N GLY A 351 -25.24 -0.44 -7.93
CA GLY A 351 -25.64 -1.19 -9.12
C GLY A 351 -25.20 -2.64 -9.06
N THR A 352 -25.71 -3.47 -9.95
CA THR A 352 -25.39 -4.91 -10.02
C THR A 352 -23.89 -5.15 -10.25
N ASN A 353 -23.29 -4.31 -11.08
CA ASN A 353 -21.87 -4.42 -11.47
C ASN A 353 -20.96 -3.42 -10.73
N SER A 354 -21.47 -2.69 -9.73
CA SER A 354 -20.68 -1.77 -8.93
C SER A 354 -20.13 -2.45 -7.69
N SER A 355 -18.90 -2.11 -7.34
CA SER A 355 -18.23 -2.52 -6.09
C SER A 355 -18.59 -1.61 -4.90
N VAL A 356 -19.44 -0.59 -5.12
CA VAL A 356 -19.77 0.46 -4.16
C VAL A 356 -21.21 0.31 -3.66
N GLU A 357 -21.42 0.63 -2.41
CA GLU A 357 -22.73 0.94 -1.82
C GLU A 357 -22.74 2.38 -1.30
N TYR A 358 -23.91 3.00 -1.31
CA TYR A 358 -24.13 4.39 -0.93
C TYR A 358 -25.24 4.56 0.11
N ASN A 359 -25.19 5.70 0.82
CA ASN A 359 -26.21 6.12 1.75
C ASN A 359 -26.57 7.60 1.47
N LEU A 360 -27.84 7.88 1.13
CA LEU A 360 -28.39 9.22 0.88
C LEU A 360 -29.26 9.72 2.04
N THR A 361 -29.43 8.93 3.07
CA THR A 361 -30.37 9.16 4.17
C THR A 361 -29.71 9.12 5.55
N GLY A 362 -28.38 9.18 5.59
CA GLY A 362 -27.62 9.29 6.84
C GLY A 362 -28.04 10.54 7.63
N THR A 363 -28.12 10.44 8.94
CA THR A 363 -28.64 11.52 9.80
C THR A 363 -27.55 12.26 10.57
N ALA A 364 -26.42 11.61 10.81
CA ALA A 364 -25.28 12.19 11.51
C ALA A 364 -23.97 11.61 11.00
N THR A 365 -22.89 12.35 11.23
CA THR A 365 -21.52 11.93 10.89
C THR A 365 -20.57 12.26 12.02
N THR A 366 -19.61 11.38 12.29
CA THR A 366 -18.59 11.57 13.32
C THR A 366 -17.21 11.15 12.79
N GLY A 367 -16.16 11.77 13.33
CA GLY A 367 -14.78 11.45 12.96
C GLY A 367 -14.41 11.79 11.52
N GLY A 368 -13.41 11.10 11.02
CA GLY A 368 -12.90 11.26 9.67
C GLY A 368 -11.93 12.44 9.50
N ARG A 369 -11.33 12.52 8.32
CA ARG A 369 -10.40 13.58 7.93
C ARG A 369 -10.97 14.37 6.77
N VAL A 370 -11.02 15.70 6.91
CA VAL A 370 -11.45 16.59 5.82
C VAL A 370 -10.39 16.61 4.74
N LEU A 371 -10.75 16.20 3.52
CA LEU A 371 -9.90 16.21 2.33
C LEU A 371 -10.02 17.54 1.56
N ALA A 372 -11.24 18.04 1.46
CA ALA A 372 -11.55 19.29 0.78
C ALA A 372 -12.74 19.97 1.46
N GLN A 373 -12.82 21.29 1.38
CA GLN A 373 -13.97 22.05 1.85
C GLN A 373 -14.14 23.35 1.04
N GLY A 374 -15.34 23.88 1.04
CA GLY A 374 -15.63 25.15 0.41
C GLY A 374 -17.00 25.68 0.77
N TYR A 375 -17.26 26.93 0.37
CA TYR A 375 -18.51 27.66 0.63
C TYR A 375 -19.21 27.97 -0.68
N PHE A 376 -20.54 28.00 -0.64
CA PHE A 376 -21.34 28.58 -1.69
C PHE A 376 -22.63 29.17 -1.11
N ALA A 377 -23.28 30.06 -1.87
CA ALA A 377 -24.56 30.67 -1.53
C ALA A 377 -25.60 30.32 -2.61
N SER A 378 -26.85 30.09 -2.23
CA SER A 378 -27.92 29.75 -3.18
C SER A 378 -28.28 30.89 -4.12
N THR A 379 -27.96 32.17 -3.78
CA THR A 379 -28.34 33.35 -4.57
C THR A 379 -27.35 33.70 -5.68
N ASN A 380 -26.10 33.20 -5.63
CA ASN A 380 -25.06 33.45 -6.63
C ASN A 380 -24.27 32.17 -6.91
N GLN A 381 -24.92 31.19 -7.52
CA GLN A 381 -24.24 29.92 -7.84
C GLN A 381 -23.39 30.08 -9.11
N THR A 382 -22.09 30.31 -8.90
CA THR A 382 -21.07 29.84 -9.82
C THR A 382 -20.72 28.43 -9.42
N SER A 383 -20.71 27.47 -10.35
CA SER A 383 -20.22 26.12 -10.08
C SER A 383 -18.87 26.20 -9.36
N ALA A 384 -18.75 25.53 -8.21
CA ALA A 384 -17.46 25.44 -7.53
C ALA A 384 -16.41 24.92 -8.53
N PRO A 385 -15.18 25.49 -8.56
CA PRO A 385 -14.17 25.04 -9.50
C PRO A 385 -13.80 23.59 -9.21
N ILE A 386 -14.28 22.71 -10.08
CA ILE A 386 -14.11 21.25 -10.01
C ILE A 386 -12.64 20.85 -10.17
N ASP A 387 -11.81 21.70 -10.80
CA ASP A 387 -10.42 21.35 -11.13
C ASP A 387 -9.50 21.23 -9.91
N ILE A 388 -9.72 22.00 -8.86
CA ILE A 388 -8.94 21.88 -7.60
C ILE A 388 -9.28 20.59 -6.86
N LEU A 389 -10.53 20.12 -7.02
CA LEU A 389 -10.97 18.85 -6.43
C LEU A 389 -10.32 17.64 -7.07
N LYS A 390 -10.09 17.64 -8.39
CA LYS A 390 -9.48 16.50 -9.09
C LYS A 390 -8.10 16.15 -8.55
N GLU A 391 -7.22 17.11 -8.35
CA GLU A 391 -5.86 16.82 -7.83
C GLU A 391 -5.85 16.33 -6.37
N ALA A 392 -6.72 16.88 -5.54
CA ALA A 392 -6.80 16.47 -4.13
C ALA A 392 -7.50 15.10 -3.96
N LEU A 393 -8.54 14.85 -4.75
CA LEU A 393 -9.35 13.64 -4.69
C LEU A 393 -8.72 12.47 -5.45
N PHE A 394 -7.95 12.74 -6.51
CA PHE A 394 -7.22 11.73 -7.26
C PHE A 394 -6.20 10.94 -6.40
N LYS A 395 -5.72 11.53 -5.31
CA LYS A 395 -4.84 10.90 -4.34
C LYS A 395 -5.57 10.09 -3.28
N PHE A 396 -6.90 10.18 -3.23
CA PHE A 396 -7.71 9.44 -2.28
C PHE A 396 -8.45 8.30 -2.98
N GLN A 397 -8.14 7.09 -2.59
CA GLN A 397 -8.87 5.89 -2.98
C GLN A 397 -9.82 5.50 -1.85
N LEU A 398 -10.97 4.94 -2.23
CA LEU A 398 -11.84 4.31 -1.26
C LEU A 398 -11.22 2.97 -0.84
N GLU A 399 -10.99 2.80 0.44
CA GLU A 399 -10.13 1.76 1.01
C GLU A 399 -10.86 0.98 2.11
N ARG A 400 -10.18 -0.02 2.65
CA ARG A 400 -10.59 -0.75 3.85
C ARG A 400 -9.54 -0.65 4.94
N ASP A 401 -9.98 -0.86 6.19
CA ASP A 401 -9.08 -0.99 7.33
C ASP A 401 -8.18 -2.22 7.18
N GLY A 402 -6.89 -2.05 7.39
CA GLY A 402 -5.91 -3.11 7.25
C GLY A 402 -6.09 -4.24 8.24
N LEU A 403 -6.43 -3.91 9.49
CA LEU A 403 -6.51 -4.88 10.59
C LEU A 403 -7.86 -5.60 10.65
N THR A 404 -8.96 -4.85 10.49
CA THR A 404 -10.33 -5.36 10.63
C THR A 404 -11.00 -5.70 9.31
N SER A 405 -10.42 -5.24 8.18
CA SER A 405 -11.01 -5.31 6.84
C SER A 405 -12.36 -4.57 6.71
N ALA A 406 -12.72 -3.70 7.66
CA ALA A 406 -13.91 -2.88 7.57
C ALA A 406 -13.77 -1.84 6.45
N PRO A 407 -14.78 -1.68 5.57
CA PRO A 407 -14.69 -0.66 4.51
C PRO A 407 -14.73 0.73 5.13
N TYR A 408 -13.83 1.61 4.68
CA TYR A 408 -13.88 3.02 5.02
C TYR A 408 -14.94 3.74 4.20
N GLU A 409 -15.51 4.78 4.80
CA GLU A 409 -16.49 5.64 4.15
C GLU A 409 -15.82 6.86 3.52
N LEU A 410 -16.42 7.38 2.45
CA LEU A 410 -16.15 8.69 1.90
C LEU A 410 -17.45 9.46 1.80
N SER A 411 -17.52 10.64 2.42
CA SER A 411 -18.78 11.36 2.54
C SER A 411 -18.68 12.82 2.08
N ILE A 412 -19.70 13.28 1.37
CA ILE A 412 -20.01 14.70 1.23
C ILE A 412 -20.82 15.10 2.46
N VAL A 413 -20.23 15.95 3.27
CA VAL A 413 -20.81 16.44 4.52
C VAL A 413 -21.09 17.93 4.39
N MET A 414 -22.28 18.38 4.73
CA MET A 414 -22.64 19.79 4.59
C MET A 414 -23.32 20.34 5.83
N THR A 415 -23.22 21.66 5.98
CA THR A 415 -24.00 22.45 6.92
C THR A 415 -24.49 23.73 6.25
N ALA A 416 -25.55 24.30 6.79
CA ALA A 416 -26.13 25.56 6.34
C ALA A 416 -26.11 26.61 7.47
N ALA A 417 -26.05 27.90 7.13
CA ALA A 417 -26.12 29.00 8.08
C ALA A 417 -27.52 29.20 8.65
N ALA A 418 -28.58 28.68 7.98
CA ALA A 418 -29.95 28.68 8.47
C ALA A 418 -30.46 27.25 8.68
N GLY A 419 -31.31 27.01 9.68
CA GLY A 419 -31.97 25.72 9.89
C GLY A 419 -33.05 25.47 8.82
N THR A 420 -33.45 24.19 8.69
CA THR A 420 -34.44 23.72 7.70
C THR A 420 -34.06 24.08 6.28
N SER A 421 -32.78 23.91 5.96
CA SER A 421 -32.23 24.17 4.64
C SER A 421 -32.13 22.90 3.81
N SER A 422 -32.34 23.00 2.51
CA SER A 422 -32.31 21.86 1.59
C SER A 422 -31.22 21.97 0.52
N VAL A 423 -30.68 20.83 0.11
CA VAL A 423 -29.61 20.75 -0.86
C VAL A 423 -29.75 19.53 -1.75
N HIS A 424 -29.34 19.67 -3.02
CA HIS A 424 -29.01 18.54 -3.87
C HIS A 424 -27.49 18.35 -3.95
N ALA A 425 -27.07 17.10 -4.04
CA ALA A 425 -25.68 16.74 -4.26
C ALA A 425 -25.58 15.53 -5.21
N SER A 426 -24.51 15.46 -5.98
CA SER A 426 -24.08 14.25 -6.69
C SER A 426 -22.61 13.97 -6.45
N MET A 427 -22.25 12.70 -6.60
CA MET A 427 -20.90 12.18 -6.47
C MET A 427 -20.65 11.20 -7.60
N ASP A 428 -19.57 11.41 -8.34
CA ASP A 428 -19.16 10.58 -9.46
C ASP A 428 -17.83 9.90 -9.11
N TRP A 429 -17.67 8.65 -9.47
CA TRP A 429 -16.45 7.90 -9.25
C TRP A 429 -16.13 6.94 -10.37
N GLU A 430 -14.90 6.50 -10.42
CA GLU A 430 -14.42 5.48 -11.35
C GLU A 430 -14.01 4.21 -10.60
N GLU A 431 -14.48 3.06 -11.05
CA GLU A 431 -14.14 1.73 -10.56
C GLU A 431 -13.08 1.12 -11.48
N ILE A 432 -11.80 1.17 -11.07
CA ILE A 432 -10.67 0.79 -11.93
C ILE A 432 -10.44 -0.72 -11.90
N SER A 433 -10.54 -1.33 -10.73
CA SER A 433 -10.39 -2.77 -10.51
C SER A 433 -11.55 -3.28 -9.67
N ARG A 434 -12.10 -4.44 -10.04
CA ARG A 434 -13.30 -5.02 -9.44
C ARG A 434 -13.12 -6.52 -9.21
#